data_10ace4adff734d6349ea9d4b460b221b
#
_entry.id   10ace4adff734d6349ea9d4b460b221b
#
_cell.length_a   1.000
_cell.length_b   1.000
_cell.length_c   1.000
_cell.angle_alpha   90.00
_cell.angle_beta   90.00
_cell.angle_gamma   90.00
#
_symmetry.space_group_name_H-M   'P 1'
#
loop_
_entity.id
_entity.type
_entity.pdbx_description
1 polymer ?
#
loop_
_entity_poly.entity_id
_entity_poly.type
_entity_poly.pdbx_seq_one_letter_code
_entity_poly.pdbx_strand_id
1 'polypeptide(L)'
;MKKTVFIFASSVFGAFLPFLLSAQDRSSAQESPAPATVLPDLTDLQLSEPRRLELKDAFRRRDYKRAETILVEEAERDPKSIRTAKMLTMAGAIFFLDGQYLNSAIAWKKAEAIAPLDDRSRFTLAMAYVRLNRRDWARPELEKLVGAQPQDPLYLYWLARLDYDAHNYAAAISRLQKVVELDPTMMRAYDSLGLCYDYLGQSNEAIKNFSRAVALNRLQSKPSPWPHLDLAVSLVSVNQLADAEKHLREALSFDPRLPQAHYQLGRVLEMQESYQEAVLSLNQAIALDPAYPEPHYLLGRIYHRLGEDQLSKKEIGRFQELKKASEAPPIANSPSSPR
;
A
#
# COMPACT_ATOMS: atom_id res chain seq x y z
N MET A 1 46.72 -45.58 -5.84
CA MET A 1 46.50 -44.30 -5.16
C MET A 1 45.67 -43.43 -6.09
N LYS A 2 44.36 -43.44 -5.88
CA LYS A 2 43.43 -42.59 -6.66
C LYS A 2 43.11 -41.35 -5.80
N LYS A 3 43.48 -40.15 -6.29
CA LYS A 3 43.12 -38.86 -5.66
C LYS A 3 41.71 -38.49 -6.10
N THR A 4 40.78 -38.52 -5.19
CA THR A 4 39.40 -38.03 -5.35
C THR A 4 39.44 -36.53 -5.17
N VAL A 5 39.15 -35.79 -6.22
CA VAL A 5 38.94 -34.33 -6.20
C VAL A 5 37.51 -34.07 -5.77
N PHE A 6 37.31 -33.55 -4.56
CA PHE A 6 36.03 -33.03 -4.11
C PHE A 6 35.81 -31.63 -4.73
N ILE A 7 34.87 -31.54 -5.67
CA ILE A 7 34.37 -30.25 -6.15
C ILE A 7 33.30 -29.81 -5.16
N PHE A 8 33.61 -28.78 -4.34
CA PHE A 8 32.62 -28.06 -3.56
C PHE A 8 31.86 -27.14 -4.51
N ALA A 9 30.67 -27.57 -4.91
CA ALA A 9 29.66 -26.65 -5.48
C ALA A 9 29.02 -25.89 -4.32
N SER A 10 29.53 -24.72 -4.02
CA SER A 10 28.86 -23.77 -3.12
C SER A 10 27.69 -23.13 -3.86
N SER A 11 26.51 -23.76 -3.75
CA SER A 11 25.25 -23.14 -4.09
C SER A 11 24.90 -22.11 -3.01
N VAL A 12 25.37 -20.89 -3.18
CA VAL A 12 24.86 -19.72 -2.46
C VAL A 12 23.57 -19.29 -3.15
N PHE A 13 22.50 -20.04 -2.94
CA PHE A 13 21.15 -19.51 -3.09
C PHE A 13 20.85 -18.69 -1.83
N GLY A 14 21.34 -17.45 -1.81
CA GLY A 14 20.85 -16.44 -0.90
C GLY A 14 19.37 -16.20 -1.23
N ALA A 15 18.48 -16.56 -0.31
CA ALA A 15 17.09 -16.23 -0.37
C ALA A 15 16.96 -14.68 -0.44
N PHE A 16 16.80 -14.15 -1.64
CA PHE A 16 16.33 -12.79 -1.88
C PHE A 16 14.87 -12.73 -1.43
N LEU A 17 14.62 -12.39 -0.18
CA LEU A 17 13.34 -11.83 0.21
C LEU A 17 13.34 -10.39 -0.35
N PRO A 18 12.48 -10.08 -1.34
CA PRO A 18 12.25 -8.69 -1.69
C PRO A 18 11.57 -8.04 -0.49
N PHE A 19 12.25 -7.12 0.17
CA PHE A 19 11.64 -6.17 1.09
C PHE A 19 10.79 -5.20 0.24
N LEU A 20 9.69 -5.72 -0.26
CA LEU A 20 8.60 -4.90 -0.76
C LEU A 20 7.85 -4.42 0.47
N LEU A 21 7.91 -3.13 0.74
CA LEU A 21 6.90 -2.47 1.57
C LEU A 21 5.56 -3.08 1.21
N SER A 22 4.79 -3.50 2.22
CA SER A 22 3.50 -4.13 1.95
C SER A 22 2.75 -3.24 0.99
N ALA A 23 2.06 -3.83 0.02
CA ALA A 23 1.25 -3.08 -0.95
C ALA A 23 0.29 -2.10 -0.28
N GLN A 24 0.08 -2.23 1.03
CA GLN A 24 -0.67 -1.34 1.91
C GLN A 24 -0.04 0.05 2.08
N ASP A 25 1.30 0.16 2.23
CA ASP A 25 1.96 1.47 2.39
C ASP A 25 1.99 2.26 1.09
N ARG A 26 1.98 1.56 -0.05
CA ARG A 26 1.89 2.17 -1.39
C ARG A 26 0.50 2.72 -1.70
N SER A 27 -0.55 2.04 -1.21
CA SER A 27 -1.96 2.40 -1.41
C SER A 27 -2.38 3.61 -0.57
N SER A 28 -1.78 3.81 0.60
CA SER A 28 -2.19 4.87 1.53
C SER A 28 -1.97 6.30 1.01
N ALA A 29 -1.01 6.49 0.11
CA ALA A 29 -0.70 7.81 -0.45
C ALA A 29 -1.58 8.23 -1.65
N GLN A 30 -2.30 7.31 -2.31
CA GLN A 30 -3.01 7.57 -3.56
C GLN A 30 -4.52 7.33 -3.56
N GLU A 31 -5.10 6.74 -2.50
CA GLU A 31 -6.45 6.17 -2.56
C GLU A 31 -7.45 6.73 -1.56
N SER A 32 -7.42 8.01 -1.30
CA SER A 32 -8.64 8.64 -0.79
C SER A 32 -9.48 9.04 -2.00
N PRO A 33 -10.68 8.48 -2.21
CA PRO A 33 -11.63 9.10 -3.12
C PRO A 33 -11.80 10.53 -2.63
N ALA A 34 -11.49 11.50 -3.50
CA ALA A 34 -11.68 12.91 -3.17
C ALA A 34 -13.11 13.06 -2.65
N PRO A 35 -13.33 13.63 -1.45
CA PRO A 35 -14.67 13.79 -0.93
C PRO A 35 -15.42 14.67 -1.93
N ALA A 36 -16.50 14.14 -2.48
CA ALA A 36 -17.40 14.93 -3.28
C ALA A 36 -17.79 16.13 -2.42
N THR A 37 -17.47 17.34 -2.88
CA THR A 37 -17.77 18.63 -2.23
C THR A 37 -19.29 18.93 -2.20
N VAL A 38 -20.11 17.97 -2.62
CA VAL A 38 -21.56 18.07 -2.58
C VAL A 38 -22.03 17.73 -1.17
N LEU A 39 -22.64 18.72 -0.51
CA LEU A 39 -23.30 18.48 0.77
C LEU A 39 -24.33 17.35 0.60
N PRO A 40 -24.36 16.36 1.49
CA PRO A 40 -25.33 15.29 1.39
C PRO A 40 -26.75 15.84 1.52
N ASP A 41 -27.69 15.22 0.80
CA ASP A 41 -29.11 15.56 0.97
C ASP A 41 -29.59 15.11 2.36
N LEU A 42 -30.01 16.08 3.16
CA LEU A 42 -30.48 15.87 4.54
C LEU A 42 -32.00 15.82 4.65
N THR A 43 -32.72 15.98 3.54
CA THR A 43 -34.21 16.02 3.56
C THR A 43 -34.81 14.70 4.02
N ASP A 44 -34.22 13.60 3.59
CA ASP A 44 -34.66 12.24 3.93
C ASP A 44 -34.44 11.86 5.41
N LEU A 45 -33.63 12.64 6.14
CA LEU A 45 -33.34 12.35 7.55
C LEU A 45 -34.44 12.80 8.52
N GLN A 46 -35.43 13.56 8.04
CA GLN A 46 -36.55 14.06 8.83
C GLN A 46 -36.11 14.71 10.16
N LEU A 47 -35.01 15.43 10.14
CA LEU A 47 -34.49 16.17 11.29
C LEU A 47 -35.36 17.39 11.56
N SER A 48 -35.46 17.82 12.83
CA SER A 48 -36.00 19.13 13.15
C SER A 48 -35.17 20.24 12.49
N GLU A 49 -35.79 21.36 12.16
CA GLU A 49 -35.12 22.46 11.44
C GLU A 49 -33.81 22.91 12.15
N PRO A 50 -33.79 23.10 13.49
CA PRO A 50 -32.55 23.48 14.16
C PRO A 50 -31.45 22.41 13.99
N ARG A 51 -31.77 21.12 14.12
CA ARG A 51 -30.79 20.01 13.96
C ARG A 51 -30.28 19.89 12.52
N ARG A 52 -31.16 20.13 11.54
CA ARG A 52 -30.79 20.12 10.13
C ARG A 52 -29.82 21.26 9.80
N LEU A 53 -30.06 22.46 10.32
CA LEU A 53 -29.17 23.61 10.15
C LEU A 53 -27.82 23.37 10.84
N GLU A 54 -27.83 22.83 12.06
CA GLU A 54 -26.63 22.49 12.80
C GLU A 54 -25.78 21.45 12.06
N LEU A 55 -26.38 20.39 11.54
CA LEU A 55 -25.71 19.38 10.75
C LEU A 55 -25.15 19.95 9.44
N LYS A 56 -25.91 20.80 8.74
CA LYS A 56 -25.43 21.53 7.55
C LYS A 56 -24.20 22.39 7.85
N ASP A 57 -24.22 23.11 8.97
CA ASP A 57 -23.09 23.95 9.38
C ASP A 57 -21.86 23.13 9.73
N ALA A 58 -22.04 22.02 10.46
CA ALA A 58 -20.96 21.06 10.76
C ALA A 58 -20.29 20.54 9.47
N PHE A 59 -21.06 20.11 8.46
CA PHE A 59 -20.53 19.68 7.17
C PHE A 59 -19.79 20.82 6.43
N ARG A 60 -20.34 22.01 6.42
CA ARG A 60 -19.74 23.17 5.77
C ARG A 60 -18.38 23.53 6.38
N ARG A 61 -18.26 23.41 7.71
CA ARG A 61 -17.03 23.67 8.46
C ARG A 61 -16.08 22.47 8.51
N ARG A 62 -16.49 21.31 8.00
CA ARG A 62 -15.77 20.03 8.14
C ARG A 62 -15.57 19.62 9.60
N ASP A 63 -16.49 20.04 10.47
CA ASP A 63 -16.55 19.58 11.85
C ASP A 63 -17.22 18.19 11.91
N TYR A 64 -16.45 17.18 11.53
CA TYR A 64 -16.94 15.81 11.45
C TYR A 64 -17.37 15.30 12.81
N LYS A 65 -16.66 15.66 13.87
CA LYS A 65 -17.00 15.26 15.23
C LYS A 65 -18.38 15.76 15.65
N ARG A 66 -18.72 17.00 15.32
CA ARG A 66 -20.07 17.54 15.58
C ARG A 66 -21.14 16.85 14.75
N ALA A 67 -20.87 16.61 13.47
CA ALA A 67 -21.79 15.89 12.59
C ALA A 67 -22.08 14.47 13.08
N GLU A 68 -21.06 13.73 13.52
CA GLU A 68 -21.17 12.42 14.15
C GLU A 68 -22.09 12.45 15.36
N THR A 69 -21.82 13.36 16.29
CA THR A 69 -22.61 13.50 17.53
C THR A 69 -24.07 13.69 17.21
N ILE A 70 -24.41 14.62 16.28
CA ILE A 70 -25.79 14.88 15.89
C ILE A 70 -26.46 13.63 15.31
N LEU A 71 -25.78 12.92 14.39
CA LEU A 71 -26.35 11.75 13.72
C LEU A 71 -26.55 10.58 14.69
N VAL A 72 -25.61 10.35 15.61
CA VAL A 72 -25.71 9.29 16.60
C VAL A 72 -26.82 9.59 17.62
N GLU A 73 -26.89 10.79 18.15
CA GLU A 73 -27.95 11.21 19.08
C GLU A 73 -29.35 11.07 18.47
N GLU A 74 -29.50 11.46 17.19
CA GLU A 74 -30.79 11.33 16.48
C GLU A 74 -31.12 9.86 16.15
N ALA A 75 -30.12 9.03 15.84
CA ALA A 75 -30.30 7.60 15.61
C ALA A 75 -30.74 6.84 16.86
N GLU A 76 -30.30 7.27 18.05
CA GLU A 76 -30.69 6.65 19.33
C GLU A 76 -32.16 6.87 19.71
N ARG A 77 -32.85 7.85 19.10
CA ARG A 77 -34.27 8.15 19.41
C ARG A 77 -35.22 7.09 18.86
N ASP A 78 -34.91 6.47 17.73
CA ASP A 78 -35.68 5.38 17.12
C ASP A 78 -34.76 4.37 16.44
N PRO A 79 -34.14 3.45 17.21
CA PRO A 79 -33.00 2.64 16.75
C PRO A 79 -33.30 1.66 15.64
N LYS A 80 -34.57 1.40 15.30
CA LYS A 80 -34.98 0.39 14.32
C LYS A 80 -35.61 0.97 13.04
N SER A 81 -35.70 2.28 12.93
CA SER A 81 -36.32 2.92 11.77
C SER A 81 -35.40 2.96 10.55
N ILE A 82 -35.99 2.99 9.35
CA ILE A 82 -35.25 3.22 8.10
C ILE A 82 -34.52 4.57 8.13
N ARG A 83 -35.10 5.56 8.82
CA ARG A 83 -34.46 6.86 9.09
C ARG A 83 -33.13 6.67 9.83
N THR A 84 -33.11 5.84 10.85
CA THR A 84 -31.89 5.52 11.60
C THR A 84 -30.86 4.78 10.75
N ALA A 85 -31.27 3.86 9.87
CA ALA A 85 -30.33 3.24 8.94
C ALA A 85 -29.63 4.27 8.06
N LYS A 86 -30.36 5.28 7.52
CA LYS A 86 -29.78 6.38 6.74
C LYS A 86 -28.82 7.23 7.54
N MET A 87 -29.16 7.57 8.81
CA MET A 87 -28.28 8.32 9.70
C MET A 87 -26.98 7.56 10.02
N LEU A 88 -27.10 6.27 10.33
CA LEU A 88 -25.94 5.41 10.59
C LEU A 88 -25.06 5.22 9.34
N THR A 89 -25.66 5.12 8.15
CA THR A 89 -24.91 5.09 6.88
C THR A 89 -24.11 6.38 6.69
N MET A 90 -24.71 7.53 6.94
CA MET A 90 -24.03 8.81 6.86
C MET A 90 -22.95 8.96 7.93
N ALA A 91 -23.22 8.57 9.17
CA ALA A 91 -22.23 8.55 10.25
C ALA A 91 -21.06 7.63 9.90
N GLY A 92 -21.32 6.46 9.33
CA GLY A 92 -20.29 5.54 8.84
C GLY A 92 -19.34 6.18 7.81
N ALA A 93 -19.91 6.95 6.86
CA ALA A 93 -19.11 7.68 5.88
C ALA A 93 -18.25 8.78 6.52
N ILE A 94 -18.81 9.51 7.50
CA ILE A 94 -18.07 10.55 8.24
C ILE A 94 -16.93 9.93 9.06
N PHE A 95 -17.19 8.88 9.82
CA PHE A 95 -16.16 8.14 10.55
C PHE A 95 -15.03 7.65 9.64
N PHE A 96 -15.38 7.20 8.42
CA PHE A 96 -14.36 6.81 7.45
C PHE A 96 -13.47 7.97 7.03
N LEU A 97 -14.06 9.14 6.72
CA LEU A 97 -13.33 10.35 6.34
C LEU A 97 -12.44 10.88 7.48
N ASP A 98 -12.87 10.68 8.73
CA ASP A 98 -12.12 11.07 9.94
C ASP A 98 -11.09 10.00 10.37
N GLY A 99 -10.91 8.94 9.58
CA GLY A 99 -9.96 7.85 9.89
C GLY A 99 -10.39 6.92 11.01
N GLN A 100 -11.60 7.06 11.54
CA GLN A 100 -12.17 6.22 12.59
C GLN A 100 -12.77 4.93 12.00
N TYR A 101 -11.94 4.11 11.35
CA TYR A 101 -12.40 2.97 10.54
C TYR A 101 -13.20 1.93 11.32
N LEU A 102 -12.91 1.72 12.61
CA LEU A 102 -13.69 0.81 13.45
C LEU A 102 -15.10 1.33 13.71
N ASN A 103 -15.23 2.61 14.09
CA ASN A 103 -16.53 3.25 14.30
C ASN A 103 -17.33 3.29 13.01
N SER A 104 -16.67 3.57 11.89
CA SER A 104 -17.23 3.49 10.54
C SER A 104 -17.84 2.12 10.26
N ALA A 105 -17.09 1.05 10.46
CA ALA A 105 -17.57 -0.32 10.26
C ALA A 105 -18.75 -0.67 11.16
N ILE A 106 -18.70 -0.27 12.44
CA ILE A 106 -19.80 -0.49 13.41
C ILE A 106 -21.06 0.23 12.94
N ALA A 107 -20.96 1.49 12.51
CA ALA A 107 -22.10 2.27 12.06
C ALA A 107 -22.78 1.63 10.83
N TRP A 108 -22.01 1.21 9.82
CA TRP A 108 -22.56 0.53 8.65
C TRP A 108 -23.14 -0.85 8.98
N LYS A 109 -22.53 -1.63 9.87
CA LYS A 109 -23.11 -2.93 10.27
C LYS A 109 -24.40 -2.74 11.06
N LYS A 110 -24.53 -1.71 11.88
CA LYS A 110 -25.80 -1.35 12.54
C LYS A 110 -26.84 -0.90 11.50
N ALA A 111 -26.45 -0.11 10.49
CA ALA A 111 -27.35 0.28 9.40
C ALA A 111 -27.82 -0.94 8.61
N GLU A 112 -26.90 -1.86 8.24
CA GLU A 112 -27.21 -3.09 7.49
C GLU A 112 -28.19 -4.02 8.24
N ALA A 113 -28.13 -4.02 9.58
CA ALA A 113 -29.09 -4.78 10.40
C ALA A 113 -30.54 -4.24 10.33
N ILE A 114 -30.73 -2.98 9.87
CA ILE A 114 -32.05 -2.36 9.71
C ILE A 114 -32.49 -2.39 8.24
N ALA A 115 -31.58 -2.04 7.31
CA ALA A 115 -31.85 -1.99 5.88
C ALA A 115 -30.58 -2.36 5.08
N PRO A 116 -30.72 -2.97 3.89
CA PRO A 116 -29.59 -3.29 3.03
C PRO A 116 -28.76 -2.05 2.72
N LEU A 117 -27.42 -2.21 2.75
CA LEU A 117 -26.52 -1.15 2.28
C LEU A 117 -26.53 -1.08 0.75
N ASP A 118 -26.48 0.14 0.21
CA ASP A 118 -26.16 0.36 -1.19
C ASP A 118 -24.72 -0.04 -1.51
N ASP A 119 -24.40 -0.21 -2.79
CA ASP A 119 -23.08 -0.69 -3.23
C ASP A 119 -21.93 0.25 -2.83
N ARG A 120 -22.17 1.57 -2.84
CA ARG A 120 -21.18 2.57 -2.43
C ARG A 120 -20.86 2.45 -0.95
N SER A 121 -21.88 2.34 -0.11
CA SER A 121 -21.73 2.18 1.35
C SER A 121 -21.06 0.84 1.68
N ARG A 122 -21.44 -0.24 1.00
CA ARG A 122 -20.84 -1.56 1.12
C ARG A 122 -19.37 -1.56 0.70
N PHE A 123 -19.03 -0.88 -0.40
CA PHE A 123 -17.66 -0.74 -0.83
C PHE A 123 -16.82 0.03 0.20
N THR A 124 -17.36 1.13 0.75
CA THR A 124 -16.63 1.90 1.76
C THR A 124 -16.48 1.12 3.08
N LEU A 125 -17.46 0.30 3.45
CA LEU A 125 -17.34 -0.66 4.56
C LEU A 125 -16.19 -1.65 4.30
N ALA A 126 -16.12 -2.23 3.11
CA ALA A 126 -15.00 -3.11 2.74
C ALA A 126 -13.65 -2.39 2.85
N MET A 127 -13.58 -1.13 2.40
CA MET A 127 -12.37 -0.30 2.55
C MET A 127 -12.04 0.01 4.01
N ALA A 128 -13.02 0.22 4.88
CA ALA A 128 -12.78 0.36 6.31
C ALA A 128 -12.12 -0.91 6.89
N TYR A 129 -12.59 -2.09 6.50
CA TYR A 129 -11.98 -3.35 6.90
C TYR A 129 -10.54 -3.52 6.35
N VAL A 130 -10.28 -3.10 5.12
CA VAL A 130 -8.92 -3.08 4.55
C VAL A 130 -8.01 -2.17 5.38
N ARG A 131 -8.48 -0.97 5.75
CA ARG A 131 -7.72 -0.04 6.60
C ARG A 131 -7.47 -0.56 8.03
N LEU A 132 -8.37 -1.40 8.54
CA LEU A 132 -8.21 -2.10 9.83
C LEU A 132 -7.34 -3.36 9.72
N ASN A 133 -6.78 -3.66 8.54
CA ASN A 133 -6.07 -4.91 8.25
C ASN A 133 -6.92 -6.17 8.46
N ARG A 134 -8.24 -6.06 8.31
CA ARG A 134 -9.21 -7.16 8.49
C ARG A 134 -9.66 -7.67 7.12
N ARG A 135 -8.73 -8.33 6.42
CA ARG A 135 -8.96 -8.87 5.07
C ARG A 135 -10.06 -9.94 5.05
N ASP A 136 -10.16 -10.71 6.13
CA ASP A 136 -11.20 -11.70 6.40
C ASP A 136 -12.62 -11.09 6.40
N TRP A 137 -12.76 -9.85 6.85
CA TRP A 137 -14.03 -9.12 6.87
C TRP A 137 -14.29 -8.35 5.56
N ALA A 138 -13.24 -7.88 4.90
CA ALA A 138 -13.35 -7.14 3.65
C ALA A 138 -13.81 -8.03 2.48
N ARG A 139 -13.29 -9.25 2.41
CA ARG A 139 -13.55 -10.18 1.29
C ARG A 139 -15.03 -10.46 1.04
N PRO A 140 -15.84 -10.87 2.05
CA PRO A 140 -17.27 -11.13 1.82
C PRO A 140 -18.05 -9.92 1.31
N GLU A 141 -17.69 -8.70 1.74
CA GLU A 141 -18.38 -7.49 1.27
C GLU A 141 -18.04 -7.19 -0.20
N LEU A 142 -16.76 -7.37 -0.60
CA LEU A 142 -16.36 -7.25 -2.00
C LEU A 142 -16.93 -8.35 -2.89
N GLU A 143 -17.05 -9.58 -2.40
CA GLU A 143 -17.69 -10.69 -3.13
C GLU A 143 -19.15 -10.43 -3.40
N LYS A 144 -19.91 -9.84 -2.45
CA LYS A 144 -21.29 -9.40 -2.68
C LYS A 144 -21.37 -8.35 -3.79
N LEU A 145 -20.42 -7.38 -3.80
CA LEU A 145 -20.37 -6.35 -4.84
C LEU A 145 -20.05 -6.92 -6.22
N VAL A 146 -19.08 -7.81 -6.32
CA VAL A 146 -18.76 -8.51 -7.58
C VAL A 146 -19.91 -9.41 -8.02
N GLY A 147 -20.63 -10.04 -7.08
CA GLY A 147 -21.84 -10.80 -7.38
C GLY A 147 -22.95 -9.95 -7.99
N ALA A 148 -23.12 -8.71 -7.50
CA ALA A 148 -24.11 -7.76 -8.03
C ALA A 148 -23.62 -7.09 -9.34
N GLN A 149 -22.34 -6.78 -9.45
CA GLN A 149 -21.72 -6.09 -10.57
C GLN A 149 -20.43 -6.81 -11.04
N PRO A 150 -20.56 -7.94 -11.78
CA PRO A 150 -19.43 -8.80 -12.14
C PRO A 150 -18.40 -8.17 -13.11
N GLN A 151 -18.77 -7.04 -13.72
CA GLN A 151 -17.92 -6.31 -14.68
C GLN A 151 -17.44 -4.96 -14.15
N ASP A 152 -17.63 -4.67 -12.86
CA ASP A 152 -17.04 -3.47 -12.27
C ASP A 152 -15.55 -3.70 -12.02
N PRO A 153 -14.65 -2.96 -12.72
CA PRO A 153 -13.22 -3.16 -12.62
C PRO A 153 -12.68 -2.76 -11.24
N LEU A 154 -13.33 -1.85 -10.52
CA LEU A 154 -12.91 -1.41 -9.19
C LEU A 154 -13.10 -2.53 -8.17
N TYR A 155 -14.25 -3.21 -8.17
CA TYR A 155 -14.53 -4.29 -7.21
C TYR A 155 -13.66 -5.52 -7.49
N LEU A 156 -13.47 -5.86 -8.77
CA LEU A 156 -12.55 -6.93 -9.18
C LEU A 156 -11.11 -6.63 -8.78
N TYR A 157 -10.65 -5.39 -8.96
CA TYR A 157 -9.31 -4.95 -8.56
C TYR A 157 -9.08 -5.15 -7.05
N TRP A 158 -10.04 -4.75 -6.21
CA TRP A 158 -9.87 -4.89 -4.76
C TRP A 158 -9.90 -6.35 -4.29
N LEU A 159 -10.71 -7.22 -4.91
CA LEU A 159 -10.62 -8.67 -4.65
C LEU A 159 -9.26 -9.23 -5.06
N ALA A 160 -8.75 -8.82 -6.22
CA ALA A 160 -7.42 -9.24 -6.67
C ALA A 160 -6.31 -8.78 -5.71
N ARG A 161 -6.46 -7.58 -5.12
CA ARG A 161 -5.55 -7.09 -4.07
C ARG A 161 -5.60 -7.97 -2.82
N LEU A 162 -6.77 -8.39 -2.38
CA LEU A 162 -6.90 -9.33 -1.26
C LEU A 162 -6.31 -10.71 -1.58
N ASP A 163 -6.39 -11.17 -2.83
CA ASP A 163 -5.74 -12.40 -3.26
C ASP A 163 -4.21 -12.28 -3.26
N TYR A 164 -3.68 -11.15 -3.77
CA TYR A 164 -2.25 -10.84 -3.71
C TYR A 164 -1.73 -10.85 -2.26
N ASP A 165 -2.43 -10.16 -1.36
CA ASP A 165 -2.09 -10.09 0.06
C ASP A 165 -2.16 -11.46 0.77
N ALA A 166 -2.99 -12.37 0.25
CA ALA A 166 -3.09 -13.75 0.70
C ALA A 166 -2.09 -14.68 0.00
N HIS A 167 -1.15 -14.14 -0.78
CA HIS A 167 -0.18 -14.86 -1.61
C HIS A 167 -0.82 -15.80 -2.66
N ASN A 168 -2.09 -15.57 -3.00
CA ASN A 168 -2.79 -16.31 -4.05
C ASN A 168 -2.61 -15.61 -5.41
N TYR A 169 -1.37 -15.58 -5.88
CA TYR A 169 -0.99 -14.80 -7.07
C TYR A 169 -1.71 -15.25 -8.33
N ALA A 170 -1.99 -16.54 -8.49
CA ALA A 170 -2.72 -17.04 -9.67
C ALA A 170 -4.15 -16.49 -9.74
N ALA A 171 -4.87 -16.45 -8.62
CA ALA A 171 -6.21 -15.86 -8.56
C ALA A 171 -6.16 -14.34 -8.76
N ALA A 172 -5.15 -13.66 -8.17
CA ALA A 172 -4.93 -12.24 -8.35
C ALA A 172 -4.70 -11.90 -9.84
N ILE A 173 -3.80 -12.63 -10.53
CA ILE A 173 -3.52 -12.45 -11.96
C ILE A 173 -4.80 -12.63 -12.78
N SER A 174 -5.56 -13.70 -12.57
CA SER A 174 -6.79 -13.95 -13.34
C SER A 174 -7.79 -12.80 -13.22
N ARG A 175 -7.99 -12.26 -12.00
CA ARG A 175 -8.88 -11.11 -11.80
C ARG A 175 -8.31 -9.82 -12.39
N LEU A 176 -7.01 -9.56 -12.21
CA LEU A 176 -6.36 -8.37 -12.74
C LEU A 176 -6.34 -8.34 -14.26
N GLN A 177 -6.18 -9.49 -14.93
CA GLN A 177 -6.33 -9.60 -16.38
C GLN A 177 -7.72 -9.16 -16.82
N LYS A 178 -8.76 -9.61 -16.12
CA LYS A 178 -10.12 -9.15 -16.39
C LYS A 178 -10.30 -7.65 -16.13
N VAL A 179 -9.66 -7.12 -15.08
CA VAL A 179 -9.68 -5.68 -14.80
C VAL A 179 -9.09 -4.87 -15.96
N VAL A 180 -7.92 -5.26 -16.48
CA VAL A 180 -7.28 -4.51 -17.59
C VAL A 180 -7.97 -4.70 -18.94
N GLU A 181 -8.77 -5.76 -19.11
CA GLU A 181 -9.69 -5.92 -20.24
C GLU A 181 -10.87 -4.93 -20.14
N LEU A 182 -11.43 -4.75 -18.96
CA LEU A 182 -12.57 -3.85 -18.70
C LEU A 182 -12.15 -2.38 -18.64
N ASP A 183 -11.00 -2.09 -18.04
CA ASP A 183 -10.42 -0.75 -17.94
C ASP A 183 -8.92 -0.78 -18.31
N PRO A 184 -8.57 -0.65 -19.60
CA PRO A 184 -7.18 -0.61 -20.07
C PRO A 184 -6.38 0.61 -19.59
N THR A 185 -7.00 1.55 -18.90
CA THR A 185 -6.37 2.76 -18.36
C THR A 185 -6.07 2.68 -16.86
N MET A 186 -6.52 1.63 -16.18
CA MET A 186 -6.27 1.43 -14.76
C MET A 186 -4.81 1.07 -14.50
N MET A 187 -3.95 2.08 -14.38
CA MET A 187 -2.50 1.95 -14.15
C MET A 187 -2.17 0.97 -13.02
N ARG A 188 -2.85 1.10 -11.88
CA ARG A 188 -2.61 0.26 -10.71
C ARG A 188 -2.90 -1.23 -10.90
N ALA A 189 -3.74 -1.59 -11.88
CA ALA A 189 -3.98 -2.99 -12.20
C ALA A 189 -2.78 -3.60 -12.93
N TYR A 190 -2.16 -2.87 -13.85
CA TYR A 190 -0.91 -3.29 -14.48
C TYR A 190 0.24 -3.37 -13.49
N ASP A 191 0.35 -2.42 -12.59
CA ASP A 191 1.36 -2.43 -11.52
C ASP A 191 1.18 -3.68 -10.63
N SER A 192 -0.04 -3.97 -10.20
CA SER A 192 -0.35 -5.17 -9.42
C SER A 192 -0.12 -6.49 -10.19
N LEU A 193 -0.37 -6.52 -11.53
CA LEU A 193 0.00 -7.65 -12.38
C LEU A 193 1.51 -7.86 -12.40
N GLY A 194 2.26 -6.76 -12.57
CA GLY A 194 3.72 -6.79 -12.51
C GLY A 194 4.23 -7.39 -11.22
N LEU A 195 3.71 -6.94 -10.07
CA LEU A 195 4.07 -7.48 -8.75
C LEU A 195 3.75 -8.98 -8.63
N CYS A 196 2.57 -9.42 -9.10
CA CYS A 196 2.22 -10.85 -9.06
C CYS A 196 3.20 -11.70 -9.89
N TYR A 197 3.55 -11.26 -11.09
CA TYR A 197 4.48 -11.96 -11.97
C TYR A 197 5.90 -11.95 -11.40
N ASP A 198 6.33 -10.85 -10.79
CA ASP A 198 7.65 -10.75 -10.16
C ASP A 198 7.79 -11.76 -9.00
N TYR A 199 6.77 -11.87 -8.14
CA TYR A 199 6.73 -12.89 -7.08
C TYR A 199 6.77 -14.32 -7.60
N LEU A 200 6.24 -14.57 -8.79
CA LEU A 200 6.30 -15.89 -9.44
C LEU A 200 7.61 -16.12 -10.21
N GLY A 201 8.55 -15.15 -10.18
CA GLY A 201 9.82 -15.22 -10.92
C GLY A 201 9.65 -15.07 -12.44
N GLN A 202 8.50 -14.58 -12.89
CA GLN A 202 8.18 -14.38 -14.30
C GLN A 202 8.58 -12.95 -14.74
N SER A 203 9.87 -12.66 -14.68
CA SER A 203 10.43 -11.31 -14.86
C SER A 203 10.03 -10.64 -16.18
N ASN A 204 9.92 -11.37 -17.28
CA ASN A 204 9.52 -10.79 -18.57
C ASN A 204 8.06 -10.28 -18.54
N GLU A 205 7.14 -11.03 -17.96
CA GLU A 205 5.76 -10.60 -17.80
C GLU A 205 5.64 -9.46 -16.79
N ALA A 206 6.44 -9.48 -15.71
CA ALA A 206 6.52 -8.38 -14.77
C ALA A 206 6.97 -7.08 -15.46
N ILE A 207 8.07 -7.10 -16.21
CA ILE A 207 8.60 -5.95 -16.98
C ILE A 207 7.56 -5.42 -17.96
N LYS A 208 6.87 -6.30 -18.70
CA LYS A 208 5.83 -5.91 -19.65
C LYS A 208 4.69 -5.13 -18.94
N ASN A 209 4.20 -5.63 -17.82
CA ASN A 209 3.10 -5.01 -17.10
C ASN A 209 3.55 -3.71 -16.39
N PHE A 210 4.71 -3.67 -15.76
CA PHE A 210 5.27 -2.45 -15.18
C PHE A 210 5.55 -1.38 -16.25
N SER A 211 6.04 -1.77 -17.45
CA SER A 211 6.22 -0.83 -18.56
C SER A 211 4.90 -0.20 -18.99
N ARG A 212 3.81 -0.97 -18.98
CA ARG A 212 2.47 -0.43 -19.25
C ARG A 212 2.01 0.51 -18.14
N ALA A 213 2.24 0.15 -16.86
CA ALA A 213 1.95 1.01 -15.72
C ALA A 213 2.72 2.34 -15.81
N VAL A 214 4.02 2.30 -16.13
CA VAL A 214 4.87 3.48 -16.39
C VAL A 214 4.30 4.37 -17.49
N ALA A 215 3.89 3.78 -18.62
CA ALA A 215 3.31 4.54 -19.74
C ALA A 215 2.02 5.27 -19.30
N LEU A 216 1.15 4.61 -18.53
CA LEU A 216 -0.08 5.22 -18.00
C LEU A 216 0.22 6.25 -16.90
N ASN A 217 1.24 6.01 -16.07
CA ASN A 217 1.66 6.93 -15.01
C ASN A 217 2.04 8.31 -15.56
N ARG A 218 2.72 8.36 -16.70
CA ARG A 218 3.11 9.61 -17.36
C ARG A 218 1.93 10.47 -17.81
N LEU A 219 0.74 9.88 -17.94
CA LEU A 219 -0.49 10.59 -18.29
C LEU A 219 -1.23 11.16 -17.08
N GLN A 220 -0.77 10.82 -15.86
CA GLN A 220 -1.39 11.32 -14.63
C GLN A 220 -0.98 12.77 -14.35
N SER A 221 -1.89 13.55 -13.78
CA SER A 221 -1.60 14.91 -13.32
C SER A 221 -0.55 14.97 -12.20
N LYS A 222 -0.44 13.90 -11.43
CA LYS A 222 0.58 13.69 -10.38
C LYS A 222 1.15 12.28 -10.55
N PRO A 223 2.21 12.11 -11.33
CA PRO A 223 2.84 10.82 -11.51
C PRO A 223 3.38 10.25 -10.19
N SER A 224 3.27 8.94 -10.04
CA SER A 224 3.78 8.19 -8.90
C SER A 224 5.21 7.72 -9.15
N PRO A 225 6.11 7.69 -8.16
CA PRO A 225 7.44 7.10 -8.31
C PRO A 225 7.41 5.56 -8.41
N TRP A 226 6.39 4.91 -7.86
CA TRP A 226 6.34 3.47 -7.66
C TRP A 226 6.42 2.63 -8.95
N PRO A 227 5.67 2.90 -10.04
CA PRO A 227 5.78 2.09 -11.25
C PRO A 227 7.18 2.09 -11.85
N HIS A 228 7.91 3.20 -11.73
CA HIS A 228 9.30 3.29 -12.18
C HIS A 228 10.24 2.50 -11.28
N LEU A 229 10.06 2.56 -9.96
CA LEU A 229 10.84 1.79 -9.00
C LEU A 229 10.65 0.28 -9.22
N ASP A 230 9.41 -0.17 -9.34
CA ASP A 230 9.08 -1.59 -9.52
C ASP A 230 9.60 -2.13 -10.86
N LEU A 231 9.47 -1.34 -11.95
CA LEU A 231 10.08 -1.68 -13.23
C LEU A 231 11.60 -1.82 -13.11
N ALA A 232 12.26 -0.89 -12.44
CA ALA A 232 13.70 -0.93 -12.27
C ALA A 232 14.17 -2.17 -11.51
N VAL A 233 13.45 -2.56 -10.44
CA VAL A 233 13.76 -3.79 -9.69
C VAL A 233 13.68 -5.02 -10.58
N SER A 234 12.65 -5.13 -11.40
CA SER A 234 12.50 -6.25 -12.36
C SER A 234 13.56 -6.22 -13.46
N LEU A 235 13.96 -5.04 -13.97
CA LEU A 235 15.05 -4.89 -14.93
C LEU A 235 16.41 -5.36 -14.38
N VAL A 236 16.66 -5.12 -13.09
CA VAL A 236 17.86 -5.63 -12.41
C VAL A 236 17.88 -7.17 -12.42
N SER A 237 16.74 -7.83 -12.22
CA SER A 237 16.66 -9.30 -12.21
C SER A 237 17.06 -9.95 -13.53
N VAL A 238 16.92 -9.21 -14.63
CA VAL A 238 17.34 -9.62 -15.99
C VAL A 238 18.62 -8.92 -16.47
N ASN A 239 19.38 -8.32 -15.55
CA ASN A 239 20.67 -7.66 -15.79
C ASN A 239 20.61 -6.46 -16.76
N GLN A 240 19.46 -5.81 -16.90
CA GLN A 240 19.31 -4.58 -17.69
C GLN A 240 19.61 -3.35 -16.84
N LEU A 241 20.88 -3.21 -16.41
CA LEU A 241 21.28 -2.24 -15.39
C LEU A 241 21.14 -0.78 -15.84
N ALA A 242 21.45 -0.47 -17.09
CA ALA A 242 21.35 0.90 -17.62
C ALA A 242 19.89 1.39 -17.66
N ASP A 243 18.95 0.53 -18.06
CA ASP A 243 17.53 0.86 -18.07
C ASP A 243 16.99 0.96 -16.64
N ALA A 244 17.42 0.07 -15.74
CA ALA A 244 17.07 0.15 -14.31
C ALA A 244 17.51 1.47 -13.69
N GLU A 245 18.75 1.91 -13.92
CA GLU A 245 19.26 3.20 -13.44
C GLU A 245 18.41 4.37 -13.96
N LYS A 246 18.10 4.38 -15.26
CA LYS A 246 17.25 5.40 -15.86
C LYS A 246 15.90 5.50 -15.16
N HIS A 247 15.23 4.37 -14.92
CA HIS A 247 13.93 4.36 -14.26
C HIS A 247 14.02 4.75 -12.77
N LEU A 248 15.10 4.41 -12.06
CA LEU A 248 15.32 4.84 -10.69
C LEU A 248 15.52 6.36 -10.61
N ARG A 249 16.29 6.95 -11.52
CA ARG A 249 16.45 8.41 -11.60
C ARG A 249 15.13 9.10 -11.94
N GLU A 250 14.28 8.49 -12.78
CA GLU A 250 12.95 9.00 -13.11
C GLU A 250 12.01 8.91 -11.88
N ALA A 251 12.04 7.81 -11.10
CA ALA A 251 11.32 7.68 -9.84
C ALA A 251 11.70 8.78 -8.85
N LEU A 252 13.01 9.05 -8.70
CA LEU A 252 13.55 10.09 -7.82
C LEU A 252 13.24 11.51 -8.31
N SER A 253 12.95 11.71 -9.60
CA SER A 253 12.47 13.00 -10.11
C SER A 253 11.03 13.29 -9.67
N PHE A 254 10.21 12.27 -9.43
CA PHE A 254 8.86 12.41 -8.91
C PHE A 254 8.83 12.51 -7.37
N ASP A 255 9.67 11.73 -6.69
CA ASP A 255 9.85 11.81 -5.23
C ASP A 255 11.33 11.67 -4.84
N PRO A 256 12.03 12.79 -4.64
CA PRO A 256 13.43 12.79 -4.20
C PRO A 256 13.65 12.25 -2.79
N ARG A 257 12.55 12.04 -2.02
CA ARG A 257 12.60 11.59 -0.63
C ARG A 257 12.22 10.12 -0.46
N LEU A 258 12.34 9.32 -1.51
CA LEU A 258 12.02 7.90 -1.50
C LEU A 258 13.29 7.07 -1.17
N PRO A 259 13.49 6.61 0.08
CA PRO A 259 14.72 5.91 0.48
C PRO A 259 14.92 4.60 -0.28
N GLN A 260 13.83 3.91 -0.66
CA GLN A 260 13.89 2.68 -1.46
C GLN A 260 14.47 2.91 -2.86
N ALA A 261 14.13 4.04 -3.49
CA ALA A 261 14.68 4.35 -4.81
C ALA A 261 16.17 4.69 -4.73
N HIS A 262 16.61 5.43 -3.70
CA HIS A 262 18.03 5.69 -3.45
C HIS A 262 18.80 4.39 -3.16
N TYR A 263 18.24 3.49 -2.36
CA TYR A 263 18.87 2.19 -2.10
C TYR A 263 19.01 1.36 -3.39
N GLN A 264 17.95 1.25 -4.19
CA GLN A 264 18.01 0.49 -5.44
C GLN A 264 18.97 1.13 -6.45
N LEU A 265 19.04 2.47 -6.50
CA LEU A 265 20.01 3.17 -7.34
C LEU A 265 21.46 2.86 -6.88
N GLY A 266 21.71 2.91 -5.57
CA GLY A 266 23.01 2.51 -5.02
C GLY A 266 23.38 1.06 -5.35
N ARG A 267 22.41 0.16 -5.33
CA ARG A 267 22.58 -1.25 -5.71
C ARG A 267 22.92 -1.42 -7.20
N VAL A 268 22.21 -0.71 -8.08
CA VAL A 268 22.49 -0.74 -9.53
C VAL A 268 23.88 -0.18 -9.81
N LEU A 269 24.22 0.95 -9.21
CA LEU A 269 25.55 1.57 -9.36
C LEU A 269 26.69 0.69 -8.82
N GLU A 270 26.46 -0.05 -7.72
CA GLU A 270 27.42 -1.05 -7.23
C GLU A 270 27.63 -2.17 -8.24
N MET A 271 26.54 -2.66 -8.87
CA MET A 271 26.63 -3.68 -9.93
C MET A 271 27.33 -3.17 -11.21
N GLN A 272 27.30 -1.86 -11.46
CA GLN A 272 28.03 -1.19 -12.55
C GLN A 272 29.45 -0.77 -12.14
N GLU A 273 29.89 -1.13 -10.94
CA GLU A 273 31.20 -0.75 -10.35
C GLU A 273 31.40 0.77 -10.15
N SER A 274 30.32 1.55 -10.23
CA SER A 274 30.30 3.00 -9.97
C SER A 274 30.24 3.28 -8.47
N TYR A 275 31.24 2.82 -7.71
CA TYR A 275 31.22 2.75 -6.26
C TYR A 275 31.04 4.12 -5.57
N GLN A 276 31.63 5.18 -6.10
CA GLN A 276 31.52 6.53 -5.52
C GLN A 276 30.06 7.04 -5.57
N GLU A 277 29.40 6.88 -6.71
CA GLU A 277 28.00 7.27 -6.88
C GLU A 277 27.06 6.36 -6.05
N ALA A 278 27.40 5.06 -5.97
CA ALA A 278 26.67 4.11 -5.14
C ALA A 278 26.69 4.53 -3.66
N VAL A 279 27.87 4.91 -3.14
CA VAL A 279 28.05 5.40 -1.75
C VAL A 279 27.19 6.66 -1.51
N LEU A 280 27.15 7.61 -2.44
CA LEU A 280 26.31 8.81 -2.32
C LEU A 280 24.81 8.44 -2.24
N SER A 281 24.36 7.57 -3.13
CA SER A 281 22.95 7.14 -3.17
C SER A 281 22.54 6.40 -1.88
N LEU A 282 23.40 5.50 -1.39
CA LEU A 282 23.14 4.73 -0.17
C LEU A 282 23.12 5.62 1.08
N ASN A 283 24.04 6.60 1.17
CA ASN A 283 24.02 7.57 2.26
C ASN A 283 22.75 8.42 2.24
N GLN A 284 22.22 8.75 1.03
CA GLN A 284 20.95 9.44 0.92
C GLN A 284 19.77 8.57 1.42
N ALA A 285 19.77 7.27 1.12
CA ALA A 285 18.77 6.34 1.65
C ALA A 285 18.79 6.31 3.19
N ILE A 286 19.99 6.25 3.80
CA ILE A 286 20.17 6.26 5.26
C ILE A 286 19.72 7.60 5.87
N ALA A 287 20.03 8.71 5.22
CA ALA A 287 19.63 10.04 5.71
C ALA A 287 18.10 10.20 5.74
N LEU A 288 17.40 9.58 4.78
CA LEU A 288 15.95 9.61 4.68
C LEU A 288 15.27 8.61 5.63
N ASP A 289 15.88 7.45 5.83
CA ASP A 289 15.40 6.42 6.76
C ASP A 289 16.60 5.81 7.53
N PRO A 290 16.95 6.36 8.71
CA PRO A 290 18.05 5.85 9.53
C PRO A 290 17.83 4.43 10.11
N ALA A 291 16.59 3.91 10.04
CA ALA A 291 16.25 2.56 10.48
C ALA A 291 16.33 1.52 9.36
N TYR A 292 16.62 1.92 8.13
CA TYR A 292 16.72 1.05 6.95
C TYR A 292 18.05 0.29 6.96
N PRO A 293 18.08 -1.03 7.23
CA PRO A 293 19.35 -1.73 7.42
C PRO A 293 20.11 -2.04 6.12
N GLU A 294 19.42 -2.35 5.00
CA GLU A 294 20.04 -2.84 3.77
C GLU A 294 21.08 -1.89 3.16
N PRO A 295 20.92 -0.54 3.17
CA PRO A 295 21.95 0.38 2.70
C PRO A 295 23.28 0.23 3.44
N HIS A 296 23.25 -0.01 4.75
CA HIS A 296 24.46 -0.24 5.55
C HIS A 296 25.20 -1.51 5.13
N TYR A 297 24.46 -2.60 4.88
CA TYR A 297 25.07 -3.84 4.37
C TYR A 297 25.80 -3.60 3.03
N LEU A 298 25.13 -2.89 2.11
CA LEU A 298 25.70 -2.64 0.80
C LEU A 298 26.91 -1.68 0.85
N LEU A 299 26.85 -0.64 1.70
CA LEU A 299 28.00 0.22 1.97
C LEU A 299 29.18 -0.58 2.52
N GLY A 300 28.93 -1.49 3.47
CA GLY A 300 29.98 -2.36 4.01
C GLY A 300 30.66 -3.21 2.94
N ARG A 301 29.90 -3.73 1.98
CA ARG A 301 30.44 -4.47 0.82
C ARG A 301 31.29 -3.58 -0.10
N ILE A 302 30.79 -2.38 -0.41
CA ILE A 302 31.48 -1.41 -1.26
C ILE A 302 32.81 -0.98 -0.60
N TYR A 303 32.80 -0.60 0.67
CA TYR A 303 34.00 -0.21 1.38
C TYR A 303 35.04 -1.34 1.47
N HIS A 304 34.59 -2.58 1.63
CA HIS A 304 35.51 -3.73 1.59
C HIS A 304 36.20 -3.86 0.21
N ARG A 305 35.46 -3.69 -0.89
CA ARG A 305 36.02 -3.71 -2.25
C ARG A 305 37.00 -2.55 -2.51
N LEU A 306 36.78 -1.41 -1.85
CA LEU A 306 37.66 -0.24 -1.94
C LEU A 306 38.88 -0.33 -1.01
N GLY A 307 38.99 -1.38 -0.20
CA GLY A 307 40.09 -1.55 0.81
C GLY A 307 39.90 -0.74 2.08
N GLU A 308 38.70 -0.16 2.26
CA GLU A 308 38.35 0.69 3.42
C GLU A 308 37.80 -0.18 4.57
N ASP A 309 38.63 -1.12 5.09
CA ASP A 309 38.18 -2.16 6.04
C ASP A 309 37.55 -1.62 7.32
N GLN A 310 37.99 -0.46 7.81
CA GLN A 310 37.42 0.15 9.01
C GLN A 310 35.99 0.65 8.78
N LEU A 311 35.74 1.28 7.64
CA LEU A 311 34.41 1.73 7.24
C LEU A 311 33.52 0.54 6.99
N SER A 312 34.02 -0.50 6.30
CA SER A 312 33.29 -1.74 6.08
C SER A 312 32.79 -2.36 7.39
N LYS A 313 33.70 -2.53 8.38
CA LYS A 313 33.32 -3.10 9.69
C LYS A 313 32.26 -2.26 10.42
N LYS A 314 32.39 -0.94 10.36
CA LYS A 314 31.44 -0.01 10.96
C LYS A 314 30.02 -0.20 10.35
N GLU A 315 29.95 -0.20 9.03
CA GLU A 315 28.67 -0.29 8.34
C GLU A 315 28.01 -1.68 8.51
N ILE A 316 28.78 -2.77 8.47
CA ILE A 316 28.28 -4.12 8.76
C ILE A 316 27.79 -4.24 10.22
N GLY A 317 28.50 -3.63 11.18
CA GLY A 317 28.05 -3.56 12.57
C GLY A 317 26.70 -2.87 12.70
N ARG A 318 26.53 -1.72 12.01
CA ARG A 318 25.28 -0.98 12.02
C ARG A 318 24.12 -1.76 11.40
N PHE A 319 24.36 -2.46 10.29
CA PHE A 319 23.39 -3.38 9.71
C PHE A 319 22.90 -4.43 10.71
N GLN A 320 23.84 -5.08 11.43
CA GLN A 320 23.52 -6.12 12.42
C GLN A 320 22.71 -5.59 13.60
N GLU A 321 23.03 -4.38 14.09
CA GLU A 321 22.29 -3.70 15.15
C GLU A 321 20.84 -3.42 14.73
N LEU A 322 20.63 -2.84 13.56
CA LEU A 322 19.32 -2.49 13.04
C LEU A 322 18.48 -3.74 12.78
N LYS A 323 19.09 -4.77 12.20
CA LYS A 323 18.40 -6.04 11.97
C LYS A 323 17.94 -6.70 13.27
N LYS A 324 18.82 -6.73 14.28
CA LYS A 324 18.46 -7.25 15.61
C LYS A 324 17.33 -6.43 16.27
N ALA A 325 17.35 -5.11 16.10
CA ALA A 325 16.30 -4.24 16.62
C ALA A 325 14.94 -4.49 15.95
N SER A 326 14.92 -4.78 14.63
CA SER A 326 13.68 -5.09 13.89
C SER A 326 13.09 -6.48 14.22
N GLU A 327 13.92 -7.43 14.65
CA GLU A 327 13.51 -8.78 15.04
C GLU A 327 13.06 -8.86 16.52
N ALA A 328 13.32 -7.83 17.32
CA ALA A 328 12.91 -7.79 18.73
C ALA A 328 11.37 -7.71 18.83
N PRO A 329 10.71 -8.54 19.65
CA PRO A 329 9.28 -8.43 19.87
C PRO A 329 8.94 -7.03 20.39
N PRO A 330 7.80 -6.44 19.99
CA PRO A 330 7.38 -5.14 20.50
C PRO A 330 7.35 -5.21 22.05
N ILE A 331 8.04 -4.29 22.70
CA ILE A 331 8.05 -4.19 24.15
C ILE A 331 6.59 -4.02 24.58
N ALA A 332 6.02 -5.04 25.23
CA ALA A 332 4.70 -4.94 25.82
C ALA A 332 4.74 -3.74 26.78
N ASN A 333 3.98 -2.70 26.43
CA ASN A 333 3.84 -1.52 27.27
C ASN A 333 3.48 -1.99 28.69
N SER A 334 4.38 -1.75 29.64
CA SER A 334 4.12 -1.97 31.05
C SER A 334 2.85 -1.22 31.43
N PRO A 335 1.92 -1.83 32.14
CA PRO A 335 0.71 -1.13 32.55
C PRO A 335 1.11 0.07 33.39
N SER A 336 0.71 1.26 32.93
CA SER A 336 0.80 2.49 33.73
C SER A 336 0.11 2.26 35.06
N SER A 337 0.88 2.32 36.17
CA SER A 337 0.39 2.27 37.53
C SER A 337 -0.74 3.30 37.72
N PRO A 338 -1.83 2.93 38.36
CA PRO A 338 -2.88 3.89 38.70
C PRO A 338 -2.39 4.81 39.84
N ARG A 339 -2.50 6.11 39.62
CA ARG A 339 -2.59 7.11 40.67
C ARG A 339 -3.86 7.91 40.51
#